data_771d98ea3124775fd98a6342c0643ece
#
_entry.id   771d98ea3124775fd98a6342c0643ece
#
_cell.length_a   1.000
_cell.length_b   1.000
_cell.length_c   1.000
_cell.angle_alpha   90.00
_cell.angle_beta   90.00
_cell.angle_gamma   90.00
#
_symmetry.space_group_name_H-M   'P 1'
#
loop_
_entity.id
_entity.type
_entity.pdbx_description
1 polymer ?
#
loop_
_entity_poly.entity_id
_entity_poly.type
_entity_poly.pdbx_seq_one_letter_code
_entity_poly.pdbx_strand_id
1 'polypeptide(L)'
;MLLAEVVSTKQISPHLVRVTLGGEAIGRLTLQGRDQWFRLFLPRPGQDALRLPTRTSGLGWYAQYLATPRARRPWVRSYTIRSARPELREIDVDFVLHGTDGTDGVHGADGLHGTDEAGDHGPGTTFAATARPGDTVGILDQGVGYHPRHEHDWTLLVADESGLPAVAGVCESLPDDARGVAIVEVPTADDRQDFRVPDGIDLLWVERDRAGSDPVPGRTALQVLRDAQLPSGTVYAFAVGESGLATGARRHLVNDRGVPKTHVDFVGYWKHGRAAAS
;
A
#
# COMPACT_ATOMS: atom_id res chain seq x y z
N MET A 1 -1.34 8.05 -18.60
CA MET A 1 -2.26 8.53 -17.57
C MET A 1 -3.67 8.19 -17.99
N LEU A 2 -4.44 7.61 -17.09
CA LEU A 2 -5.79 7.11 -17.36
C LEU A 2 -6.79 7.85 -16.47
N LEU A 3 -8.00 8.08 -16.95
CA LEU A 3 -9.14 8.51 -16.13
C LEU A 3 -10.00 7.29 -15.82
N ALA A 4 -10.36 7.13 -14.56
CA ALA A 4 -11.27 6.11 -14.10
C ALA A 4 -12.37 6.75 -13.23
N GLU A 5 -13.45 6.03 -13.04
CA GLU A 5 -14.56 6.46 -12.22
C GLU A 5 -14.76 5.49 -11.05
N VAL A 6 -15.23 5.99 -9.93
CA VAL A 6 -15.68 5.15 -8.83
C VAL A 6 -16.94 4.42 -9.28
N VAL A 7 -16.91 3.10 -9.20
CA VAL A 7 -18.07 2.23 -9.47
C VAL A 7 -18.81 1.94 -8.19
N SER A 8 -18.09 1.62 -7.11
CA SER A 8 -18.68 1.32 -5.81
C SER A 8 -17.65 1.51 -4.68
N THR A 9 -18.17 1.63 -3.49
CA THR A 9 -17.39 1.63 -2.24
C THR A 9 -17.99 0.60 -1.28
N LYS A 10 -17.14 -0.12 -0.55
CA LYS A 10 -17.56 -1.11 0.43
C LYS A 10 -16.59 -1.11 1.61
N GLN A 11 -17.09 -0.93 2.81
CA GLN A 11 -16.31 -1.22 4.00
C GLN A 11 -16.10 -2.73 4.09
N ILE A 12 -14.84 -3.18 4.10
CA ILE A 12 -14.48 -4.60 4.08
C ILE A 12 -14.00 -5.09 5.44
N SER A 13 -13.60 -4.16 6.32
CA SER A 13 -13.25 -4.42 7.71
C SER A 13 -13.38 -3.12 8.53
N PRO A 14 -13.21 -3.12 9.84
CA PRO A 14 -13.31 -1.90 10.65
C PRO A 14 -12.41 -0.76 10.16
N HIS A 15 -11.22 -1.08 9.65
CA HIS A 15 -10.21 -0.09 9.26
C HIS A 15 -9.90 -0.07 7.75
N LEU A 16 -10.67 -0.79 6.92
CA LEU A 16 -10.41 -0.87 5.48
C LEU A 16 -11.68 -0.65 4.66
N VAL A 17 -11.57 0.23 3.66
CA VAL A 17 -12.60 0.47 2.65
C VAL A 17 -12.05 0.07 1.29
N ARG A 18 -12.79 -0.76 0.56
CA ARG A 18 -12.55 -1.08 -0.84
C ARG A 18 -13.28 -0.12 -1.74
N VAL A 19 -12.56 0.51 -2.64
CA VAL A 19 -13.12 1.32 -3.73
C VAL A 19 -12.90 0.58 -5.03
N THR A 20 -13.98 0.32 -5.75
CA THR A 20 -13.91 -0.22 -7.12
C THR A 20 -13.82 0.94 -8.09
N LEU A 21 -12.77 0.94 -8.90
CA LEU A 21 -12.54 1.90 -9.97
C LEU A 21 -12.79 1.22 -11.31
N GLY A 22 -13.49 1.88 -12.20
CA GLY A 22 -13.89 1.31 -13.51
C GLY A 22 -13.77 2.29 -14.66
N GLY A 23 -14.10 1.81 -15.86
CA GLY A 23 -14.21 2.57 -17.08
C GLY A 23 -13.30 2.09 -18.21
N GLU A 24 -13.51 2.64 -19.42
CA GLU A 24 -12.77 2.30 -20.63
C GLU A 24 -11.25 2.33 -20.48
N ALA A 25 -10.74 3.26 -19.68
CA ALA A 25 -9.32 3.43 -19.48
C ALA A 25 -8.69 2.29 -18.66
N ILE A 26 -9.45 1.67 -17.75
CA ILE A 26 -8.99 0.50 -16.99
C ILE A 26 -8.70 -0.68 -17.92
N GLY A 27 -9.51 -0.86 -18.97
CA GLY A 27 -9.27 -1.89 -20.00
C GLY A 27 -7.94 -1.74 -20.77
N ARG A 28 -7.23 -0.61 -20.60
CA ARG A 28 -5.90 -0.37 -21.22
C ARG A 28 -4.75 -0.65 -20.25
N LEU A 29 -5.03 -0.99 -18.99
CA LEU A 29 -4.00 -1.41 -18.05
C LEU A 29 -3.48 -2.79 -18.44
N THR A 30 -2.16 -2.93 -18.48
CA THR A 30 -1.53 -4.25 -18.55
C THR A 30 -1.50 -4.80 -17.13
N LEU A 31 -2.40 -5.73 -16.83
CA LEU A 31 -2.48 -6.35 -15.51
C LEU A 31 -1.33 -7.34 -15.34
N GLN A 32 -0.52 -7.14 -14.32
CA GLN A 32 0.66 -7.94 -14.01
C GLN A 32 0.48 -8.83 -12.77
N GLY A 33 -0.62 -8.61 -12.01
CA GLY A 33 -0.83 -9.27 -10.73
C GLY A 33 0.18 -8.84 -9.67
N ARG A 34 0.45 -9.73 -8.69
CA ARG A 34 1.36 -9.46 -7.58
C ARG A 34 0.95 -8.20 -6.81
N ASP A 35 1.91 -7.37 -6.51
CA ASP A 35 1.77 -6.06 -5.86
C ASP A 35 1.66 -4.91 -6.87
N GLN A 36 1.09 -5.13 -8.06
CA GLN A 36 0.97 -4.04 -9.05
C GLN A 36 0.39 -2.79 -8.42
N TRP A 37 1.09 -1.68 -8.58
CA TRP A 37 0.74 -0.43 -7.93
C TRP A 37 0.67 0.73 -8.92
N PHE A 38 0.01 1.79 -8.51
CA PHE A 38 -0.18 2.97 -9.33
C PHE A 38 -0.21 4.25 -8.50
N ARG A 39 -0.02 5.39 -9.17
CA ARG A 39 -0.28 6.71 -8.61
C ARG A 39 -1.74 7.05 -8.84
N LEU A 40 -2.47 7.27 -7.75
CA LEU A 40 -3.83 7.77 -7.74
C LEU A 40 -3.81 9.30 -7.62
N PHE A 41 -4.47 9.96 -8.55
CA PHE A 41 -4.65 11.42 -8.56
C PHE A 41 -6.08 11.74 -8.13
N LEU A 42 -6.21 12.48 -7.04
CA LEU A 42 -7.48 12.87 -6.45
C LEU A 42 -7.69 14.38 -6.62
N PRO A 43 -8.91 14.82 -6.98
CA PRO A 43 -9.22 16.24 -7.01
C PRO A 43 -9.14 16.84 -5.60
N ARG A 44 -8.72 18.10 -5.48
CA ARG A 44 -8.81 18.84 -4.22
C ARG A 44 -10.24 19.38 -4.04
N PRO A 45 -10.69 19.62 -2.81
CA PRO A 45 -11.95 20.31 -2.57
C PRO A 45 -12.03 21.61 -3.37
N GLY A 46 -13.17 21.87 -4.02
CA GLY A 46 -13.39 23.05 -4.83
C GLY A 46 -12.72 23.06 -6.22
N GLN A 47 -12.17 21.94 -6.66
CA GLN A 47 -11.69 21.81 -8.05
C GLN A 47 -12.83 21.31 -8.95
N ASP A 48 -13.15 22.12 -9.98
CA ASP A 48 -14.20 21.77 -10.96
C ASP A 48 -13.79 20.65 -11.92
N ALA A 49 -12.48 20.38 -12.07
CA ALA A 49 -11.96 19.35 -12.96
C ALA A 49 -10.60 18.83 -12.50
N LEU A 50 -10.41 17.51 -12.59
CA LEU A 50 -9.14 16.85 -12.31
C LEU A 50 -8.13 17.16 -13.44
N ARG A 51 -7.04 17.84 -13.09
CA ARG A 51 -5.96 18.16 -14.04
C ARG A 51 -4.82 17.18 -13.90
N LEU A 52 -4.68 16.32 -14.89
CA LEU A 52 -3.62 15.31 -14.94
C LEU A 52 -2.43 15.77 -15.77
N PRO A 53 -1.19 15.39 -15.38
CA PRO A 53 -0.04 15.53 -16.26
C PRO A 53 -0.27 14.79 -17.59
N THR A 54 0.18 15.38 -18.69
CA THR A 54 0.11 14.75 -20.02
C THR A 54 1.30 13.83 -20.30
N ARG A 55 2.41 14.05 -19.60
CA ARG A 55 3.59 13.18 -19.66
C ARG A 55 3.39 12.00 -18.71
N THR A 56 3.76 10.80 -19.14
CA THR A 56 3.54 9.55 -18.37
C THR A 56 4.82 8.81 -18.06
N SER A 57 5.94 9.12 -18.75
CA SER A 57 7.20 8.40 -18.61
C SER A 57 8.21 9.13 -17.72
N GLY A 58 8.98 8.36 -16.97
CA GLY A 58 10.10 8.81 -16.14
C GLY A 58 9.70 9.93 -15.16
N LEU A 59 10.59 10.89 -14.96
CA LEU A 59 10.35 12.06 -14.10
C LEU A 59 9.52 13.18 -14.78
N GLY A 60 9.18 13.02 -16.06
CA GLY A 60 8.49 14.05 -16.83
C GLY A 60 7.10 14.40 -16.29
N TRP A 61 6.34 13.41 -15.82
CA TRP A 61 5.05 13.63 -15.17
C TRP A 61 5.20 14.42 -13.87
N TYR A 62 6.24 14.12 -13.08
CA TYR A 62 6.48 14.75 -11.78
C TYR A 62 6.92 16.22 -11.96
N ALA A 63 7.79 16.49 -12.92
CA ALA A 63 8.16 17.87 -13.25
C ALA A 63 6.95 18.70 -13.68
N GLN A 64 6.08 18.15 -14.54
CA GLN A 64 4.84 18.81 -14.96
C GLN A 64 3.87 18.98 -13.79
N TYR A 65 3.75 17.97 -12.92
CA TYR A 65 2.96 18.05 -11.70
C TYR A 65 3.43 19.19 -10.80
N LEU A 66 4.74 19.30 -10.55
CA LEU A 66 5.31 20.39 -9.74
C LEU A 66 5.15 21.78 -10.38
N ALA A 67 5.19 21.87 -11.71
CA ALA A 67 4.95 23.11 -12.44
C ALA A 67 3.48 23.57 -12.40
N THR A 68 2.54 22.66 -12.04
CA THR A 68 1.13 23.03 -11.88
C THR A 68 0.96 23.86 -10.59
N PRO A 69 0.27 25.03 -10.63
CA PRO A 69 0.00 25.83 -9.44
C PRO A 69 -0.66 24.99 -8.33
N ARG A 70 -0.24 25.17 -7.08
CA ARG A 70 -0.69 24.37 -5.94
C ARG A 70 -2.22 24.26 -5.84
N ALA A 71 -2.94 25.35 -6.05
CA ALA A 71 -4.41 25.37 -6.01
C ALA A 71 -5.08 24.53 -7.11
N ARG A 72 -4.35 24.20 -8.20
CA ARG A 72 -4.86 23.38 -9.32
C ARG A 72 -4.22 21.99 -9.37
N ARG A 73 -3.28 21.72 -8.50
CA ARG A 73 -2.54 20.46 -8.45
C ARG A 73 -3.37 19.41 -7.71
N PRO A 74 -3.66 18.24 -8.31
CA PRO A 74 -4.37 17.17 -7.60
C PRO A 74 -3.53 16.63 -6.45
N TRP A 75 -4.15 15.96 -5.50
CA TRP A 75 -3.39 15.12 -4.59
C TRP A 75 -2.92 13.86 -5.30
N VAL A 76 -1.74 13.35 -4.91
CA VAL A 76 -1.18 12.12 -5.46
C VAL A 76 -0.85 11.18 -4.32
N ARG A 77 -1.35 9.94 -4.40
CA ARG A 77 -1.06 8.86 -3.46
C ARG A 77 -0.76 7.58 -4.24
N SER A 78 -0.07 6.65 -3.60
CA SER A 78 0.25 5.36 -4.19
C SER A 78 -0.66 4.29 -3.59
N TYR A 79 -1.21 3.44 -4.45
CA TYR A 79 -2.05 2.33 -4.04
C TYR A 79 -1.72 1.08 -4.83
N THR A 80 -1.97 -0.07 -4.22
CA THR A 80 -1.87 -1.37 -4.87
C THR A 80 -3.21 -1.72 -5.52
N ILE A 81 -3.18 -2.36 -6.68
CA ILE A 81 -4.34 -3.02 -7.28
C ILE A 81 -4.58 -4.30 -6.47
N ARG A 82 -5.61 -4.33 -5.64
CA ARG A 82 -5.94 -5.50 -4.82
C ARG A 82 -6.49 -6.65 -5.65
N SER A 83 -7.37 -6.35 -6.58
CA SER A 83 -7.90 -7.31 -7.56
C SER A 83 -8.32 -6.61 -8.84
N ALA A 84 -8.51 -7.37 -9.90
CA ALA A 84 -8.94 -6.86 -11.19
C ALA A 84 -9.96 -7.78 -11.83
N ARG A 85 -10.94 -7.17 -12.51
CA ARG A 85 -11.96 -7.82 -13.34
C ARG A 85 -11.88 -7.26 -14.75
N PRO A 86 -10.99 -7.81 -15.60
CA PRO A 86 -10.75 -7.27 -16.95
C PRO A 86 -12.02 -7.22 -17.81
N GLU A 87 -12.89 -8.20 -17.67
CA GLU A 87 -14.17 -8.31 -18.40
C GLU A 87 -15.15 -7.19 -18.06
N LEU A 88 -15.10 -6.67 -16.83
CA LEU A 88 -15.87 -5.52 -16.35
C LEU A 88 -15.13 -4.21 -16.51
N ARG A 89 -13.82 -4.26 -16.84
CA ARG A 89 -12.91 -3.12 -16.84
C ARG A 89 -12.87 -2.43 -15.48
N GLU A 90 -12.72 -3.22 -14.44
CA GLU A 90 -12.70 -2.77 -13.04
C GLU A 90 -11.45 -3.25 -12.31
N ILE A 91 -11.02 -2.43 -11.35
CA ILE A 91 -10.00 -2.78 -10.35
C ILE A 91 -10.50 -2.43 -8.95
N ASP A 92 -10.11 -3.22 -7.97
CA ASP A 92 -10.34 -2.93 -6.57
C ASP A 92 -9.09 -2.36 -5.91
N VAL A 93 -9.29 -1.37 -5.07
CA VAL A 93 -8.25 -0.68 -4.31
C VAL A 93 -8.68 -0.60 -2.86
N ASP A 94 -7.84 -1.11 -1.95
CA ASP A 94 -8.12 -1.07 -0.52
C ASP A 94 -7.45 0.15 0.13
N PHE A 95 -8.24 0.91 0.85
CA PHE A 95 -7.81 2.12 1.56
C PHE A 95 -7.85 1.87 3.05
N VAL A 96 -6.77 2.21 3.72
CA VAL A 96 -6.72 2.21 5.19
C VAL A 96 -7.39 3.48 5.72
N LEU A 97 -8.29 3.30 6.68
CA LEU A 97 -8.92 4.39 7.43
C LEU A 97 -8.08 4.65 8.69
N HIS A 98 -7.19 5.63 8.63
CA HIS A 98 -6.43 6.05 9.80
C HIS A 98 -7.21 7.08 10.62
N GLY A 99 -7.18 6.96 11.95
CA GLY A 99 -7.70 7.99 12.87
C GLY A 99 -9.22 8.04 12.99
N THR A 100 -9.96 6.99 12.66
CA THR A 100 -11.43 6.96 12.85
C THR A 100 -11.82 6.71 14.32
N ASP A 101 -10.93 6.23 15.13
CA ASP A 101 -11.10 5.84 16.55
C ASP A 101 -10.48 6.83 17.55
N GLY A 102 -10.01 8.00 17.08
CA GLY A 102 -9.51 9.07 17.96
C GLY A 102 -8.19 8.79 18.70
N THR A 103 -7.55 7.64 18.42
CA THR A 103 -6.30 7.22 19.09
C THR A 103 -5.03 7.54 18.34
N ASP A 104 -5.11 7.72 17.00
CA ASP A 104 -3.98 8.13 16.19
C ASP A 104 -3.89 9.67 16.06
N GLY A 105 -3.88 10.35 17.22
CA GLY A 105 -3.68 11.79 17.28
C GLY A 105 -2.36 12.18 16.64
N VAL A 106 -2.41 12.83 15.48
CA VAL A 106 -1.27 13.53 14.91
C VAL A 106 -0.97 14.76 15.77
N HIS A 107 -0.34 14.55 16.91
CA HIS A 107 0.31 15.61 17.66
C HIS A 107 1.73 15.78 17.11
N GLY A 108 1.82 16.45 15.97
CA GLY A 108 3.09 17.03 15.50
C GLY A 108 3.37 18.31 16.27
N ALA A 109 4.05 18.20 17.41
CA ALA A 109 4.74 19.35 17.98
C ALA A 109 5.97 19.62 17.10
N ASP A 110 5.82 20.45 16.07
CA ASP A 110 6.86 21.34 15.53
C ASP A 110 6.23 22.13 14.37
N GLY A 111 5.85 23.36 14.69
CA GLY A 111 5.21 24.28 13.76
C GLY A 111 6.17 24.80 12.69
N LEU A 112 6.21 24.15 11.53
CA LEU A 112 6.79 24.74 10.30
C LEU A 112 6.39 24.00 9.00
N HIS A 113 5.37 23.15 8.97
CA HIS A 113 4.84 22.65 7.70
C HIS A 113 3.32 22.76 7.68
N GLY A 114 2.84 23.45 6.64
CA GLY A 114 1.46 23.83 6.49
C GLY A 114 0.51 22.64 6.67
N THR A 115 -0.53 22.86 7.44
CA THR A 115 -1.69 22.01 7.58
C THR A 115 -2.20 21.67 6.18
N ASP A 116 -2.23 20.37 5.83
CA ASP A 116 -2.96 19.93 4.65
C ASP A 116 -4.43 20.34 4.84
N GLU A 117 -4.99 21.05 3.86
CA GLU A 117 -6.38 21.55 3.86
C GLU A 117 -7.44 20.40 3.92
N ALA A 118 -7.02 19.15 4.12
CA ALA A 118 -7.86 17.95 4.13
C ALA A 118 -8.46 17.59 5.51
N GLY A 119 -8.27 18.45 6.53
CA GLY A 119 -8.70 18.13 7.90
C GLY A 119 -7.76 17.15 8.61
N ASP A 120 -8.19 16.56 9.74
CA ASP A 120 -7.40 15.63 10.55
C ASP A 120 -7.05 14.31 9.84
N HIS A 121 -7.70 14.01 8.70
CA HIS A 121 -7.49 12.80 7.90
C HIS A 121 -6.78 13.12 6.58
N GLY A 122 -5.84 12.28 6.18
CA GLY A 122 -5.15 12.43 4.90
C GLY A 122 -6.10 12.30 3.68
N PRO A 123 -5.73 12.87 2.51
CA PRO A 123 -6.63 12.92 1.33
C PRO A 123 -7.10 11.55 0.83
N GLY A 124 -6.33 10.49 1.08
CA GLY A 124 -6.73 9.12 0.73
C GLY A 124 -7.87 8.61 1.61
N THR A 125 -7.74 8.76 2.93
CA THR A 125 -8.78 8.39 3.92
C THR A 125 -10.04 9.20 3.69
N THR A 126 -9.90 10.53 3.48
CA THR A 126 -11.03 11.41 3.17
C THR A 126 -11.76 10.94 1.89
N PHE A 127 -11.01 10.64 0.83
CA PHE A 127 -11.58 10.13 -0.42
C PHE A 127 -12.33 8.82 -0.17
N ALA A 128 -11.72 7.82 0.46
CA ALA A 128 -12.33 6.52 0.71
C ALA A 128 -13.63 6.63 1.53
N ALA A 129 -13.68 7.57 2.49
CA ALA A 129 -14.86 7.80 3.32
C ALA A 129 -16.00 8.53 2.60
N THR A 130 -15.71 9.30 1.53
CA THR A 130 -16.68 10.17 0.87
C THR A 130 -16.94 9.85 -0.60
N ALA A 131 -16.13 8.97 -1.20
CA ALA A 131 -16.23 8.60 -2.61
C ALA A 131 -17.61 8.04 -2.98
N ARG A 132 -18.12 8.47 -4.13
CA ARG A 132 -19.43 8.08 -4.65
C ARG A 132 -19.29 7.55 -6.08
N PRO A 133 -20.17 6.66 -6.51
CA PRO A 133 -20.24 6.25 -7.90
C PRO A 133 -20.28 7.47 -8.84
N GLY A 134 -19.43 7.46 -9.86
CA GLY A 134 -19.25 8.57 -10.81
C GLY A 134 -18.15 9.57 -10.45
N ASP A 135 -17.59 9.54 -9.25
CA ASP A 135 -16.42 10.37 -8.93
C ASP A 135 -15.23 9.99 -9.81
N THR A 136 -14.59 11.01 -10.39
CA THR A 136 -13.48 10.80 -11.34
C THR A 136 -12.13 10.86 -10.65
N VAL A 137 -11.26 9.92 -10.96
CA VAL A 137 -9.87 9.84 -10.47
C VAL A 137 -8.89 9.64 -11.63
N GLY A 138 -7.62 9.99 -11.39
CA GLY A 138 -6.55 9.73 -12.35
C GLY A 138 -5.66 8.58 -11.90
N ILE A 139 -5.21 7.76 -12.85
CA ILE A 139 -4.34 6.60 -12.60
C ILE A 139 -3.09 6.70 -13.46
N LEU A 140 -1.93 6.48 -12.84
CA LEU A 140 -0.67 6.27 -13.52
C LEU A 140 -0.05 4.97 -13.02
N ASP A 141 -0.11 3.95 -13.86
CA ASP A 141 0.48 2.63 -13.58
C ASP A 141 2.00 2.76 -13.35
N GLN A 142 2.49 2.02 -12.40
CA GLN A 142 3.91 1.98 -12.00
C GLN A 142 4.50 0.56 -12.08
N GLY A 143 3.70 -0.43 -12.48
CA GLY A 143 4.12 -1.83 -12.55
C GLY A 143 4.16 -2.51 -11.20
N VAL A 144 5.06 -3.47 -11.02
CA VAL A 144 5.20 -4.30 -9.82
C VAL A 144 6.49 -3.98 -9.06
N GLY A 145 6.44 -4.08 -7.75
CA GLY A 145 7.60 -3.94 -6.85
C GLY A 145 8.22 -5.29 -6.50
N TYR A 146 7.40 -6.33 -6.32
CA TYR A 146 7.85 -7.70 -6.08
C TYR A 146 8.46 -8.28 -7.36
N HIS A 147 9.79 -8.32 -7.41
CA HIS A 147 10.51 -8.75 -8.62
C HIS A 147 11.80 -9.50 -8.26
N PRO A 148 11.71 -10.81 -7.91
CA PRO A 148 12.88 -11.63 -7.62
C PRO A 148 13.88 -11.60 -8.80
N ARG A 149 15.13 -11.24 -8.51
CA ARG A 149 16.22 -11.14 -9.50
C ARG A 149 17.23 -12.27 -9.38
N HIS A 150 16.95 -13.25 -8.53
CA HIS A 150 17.77 -14.42 -8.27
C HIS A 150 16.91 -15.62 -7.95
N GLU A 151 17.43 -16.80 -8.14
CA GLU A 151 16.80 -18.02 -7.65
C GLU A 151 16.81 -18.03 -6.12
N HIS A 152 15.70 -18.46 -5.53
CA HIS A 152 15.54 -18.52 -4.08
C HIS A 152 14.72 -19.75 -3.70
N ASP A 153 15.00 -20.26 -2.50
CA ASP A 153 14.36 -21.45 -1.97
C ASP A 153 13.03 -21.14 -1.28
N TRP A 154 12.91 -19.90 -0.78
CA TRP A 154 11.72 -19.46 -0.06
C TRP A 154 11.55 -17.93 -0.08
N THR A 155 10.31 -17.48 0.14
CA THR A 155 9.91 -16.06 0.12
C THR A 155 9.58 -15.58 1.53
N LEU A 156 10.01 -14.36 1.86
CA LEU A 156 9.59 -13.65 3.07
C LEU A 156 8.81 -12.40 2.68
N LEU A 157 7.57 -12.30 3.16
CA LEU A 157 6.71 -11.14 2.99
C LEU A 157 6.47 -10.51 4.36
N VAL A 158 6.67 -9.20 4.49
CA VAL A 158 6.44 -8.48 5.75
C VAL A 158 5.69 -7.19 5.48
N ALA A 159 4.54 -6.99 6.12
CA ALA A 159 3.72 -5.81 5.90
C ALA A 159 2.92 -5.39 7.14
N ASP A 160 2.50 -4.12 7.17
CA ASP A 160 1.38 -3.64 7.95
C ASP A 160 0.08 -3.67 7.10
N GLU A 161 -1.02 -3.15 7.64
CA GLU A 161 -2.32 -3.08 6.95
C GLU A 161 -2.26 -2.35 5.61
N SER A 162 -1.37 -1.38 5.45
CA SER A 162 -1.23 -0.65 4.18
C SER A 162 -0.54 -1.49 3.10
N GLY A 163 0.28 -2.45 3.51
CA GLY A 163 0.95 -3.41 2.63
C GLY A 163 0.17 -4.72 2.44
N LEU A 164 -0.90 -4.95 3.20
CA LEU A 164 -1.72 -6.16 3.07
C LEU A 164 -2.19 -6.44 1.63
N PRO A 165 -2.69 -5.45 0.85
CA PRO A 165 -3.08 -5.70 -0.54
C PRO A 165 -1.92 -6.21 -1.42
N ALA A 166 -0.70 -5.73 -1.17
CA ALA A 166 0.50 -6.17 -1.90
C ALA A 166 0.88 -7.61 -1.53
N VAL A 167 0.88 -7.94 -0.23
CA VAL A 167 1.15 -9.30 0.24
C VAL A 167 0.12 -10.29 -0.32
N ALA A 168 -1.17 -9.93 -0.27
CA ALA A 168 -2.25 -10.75 -0.82
C ALA A 168 -2.04 -11.01 -2.32
N GLY A 169 -1.81 -9.95 -3.11
CA GLY A 169 -1.59 -10.08 -4.56
C GLY A 169 -0.33 -10.88 -4.91
N VAL A 170 0.74 -10.77 -4.10
CA VAL A 170 1.94 -11.62 -4.25
C VAL A 170 1.59 -13.08 -3.96
N CYS A 171 0.98 -13.40 -2.82
CA CYS A 171 0.60 -14.77 -2.45
C CYS A 171 -0.30 -15.43 -3.52
N GLU A 172 -1.31 -14.69 -4.01
CA GLU A 172 -2.22 -15.15 -5.07
C GLU A 172 -1.51 -15.42 -6.40
N SER A 173 -0.36 -14.79 -6.63
CA SER A 173 0.45 -14.92 -7.86
C SER A 173 1.58 -15.93 -7.76
N LEU A 174 1.90 -16.41 -6.57
CA LEU A 174 2.94 -17.42 -6.36
C LEU A 174 2.45 -18.80 -6.84
N PRO A 175 3.38 -19.68 -7.29
CA PRO A 175 3.05 -21.06 -7.62
C PRO A 175 2.61 -21.84 -6.36
N ASP A 176 1.87 -22.94 -6.56
CA ASP A 176 1.29 -23.73 -5.47
C ASP A 176 2.34 -24.36 -4.55
N ASP A 177 3.52 -24.67 -5.08
CA ASP A 177 4.64 -25.25 -4.36
C ASP A 177 5.58 -24.21 -3.72
N ALA A 178 5.24 -22.90 -3.80
CA ALA A 178 6.01 -21.85 -3.16
C ALA A 178 6.09 -22.07 -1.65
N ARG A 179 7.25 -21.77 -1.08
CA ARG A 179 7.52 -21.87 0.36
C ARG A 179 7.88 -20.51 0.94
N GLY A 180 7.55 -20.30 2.20
CA GLY A 180 7.93 -19.05 2.83
C GLY A 180 7.19 -18.71 4.10
N VAL A 181 7.33 -17.44 4.47
CA VAL A 181 6.65 -16.85 5.63
C VAL A 181 6.10 -15.49 5.21
N ALA A 182 4.85 -15.24 5.55
CA ALA A 182 4.21 -13.93 5.41
C ALA A 182 3.83 -13.43 6.81
N ILE A 183 4.36 -12.27 7.22
CA ILE A 183 4.05 -11.61 8.50
C ILE A 183 3.25 -10.36 8.17
N VAL A 184 1.98 -10.33 8.56
CA VAL A 184 1.08 -9.22 8.27
C VAL A 184 0.49 -8.66 9.55
N GLU A 185 0.84 -7.41 9.86
CA GLU A 185 0.25 -6.69 10.98
C GLU A 185 -1.06 -6.03 10.54
N VAL A 186 -2.09 -6.16 11.36
CA VAL A 186 -3.40 -5.52 11.20
C VAL A 186 -3.80 -4.84 12.49
N PRO A 187 -4.67 -3.80 12.45
CA PRO A 187 -5.15 -3.14 13.65
C PRO A 187 -5.80 -4.10 14.63
N THR A 188 -6.74 -4.91 14.15
CA THR A 188 -7.51 -5.88 14.95
C THR A 188 -7.68 -7.21 14.21
N ALA A 189 -8.15 -8.24 14.90
CA ALA A 189 -8.46 -9.52 14.27
C ALA A 189 -9.53 -9.42 13.17
N ASP A 190 -10.44 -8.46 13.29
CA ASP A 190 -11.53 -8.24 12.32
C ASP A 190 -11.04 -7.60 11.01
N ASP A 191 -9.78 -7.13 10.98
CA ASP A 191 -9.13 -6.58 9.77
C ASP A 191 -8.39 -7.63 8.94
N ARG A 192 -8.32 -8.87 9.41
CA ARG A 192 -7.79 -9.97 8.62
C ARG A 192 -8.64 -10.18 7.37
N GLN A 193 -8.00 -10.52 6.29
CA GLN A 193 -8.67 -10.78 5.01
C GLN A 193 -8.38 -12.20 4.53
N ASP A 194 -9.35 -12.79 3.86
CA ASP A 194 -9.18 -14.06 3.17
C ASP A 194 -8.61 -13.80 1.76
N PHE A 195 -7.54 -14.52 1.45
CA PHE A 195 -6.94 -14.59 0.12
C PHE A 195 -6.20 -15.91 -0.03
N ARG A 196 -5.95 -16.31 -1.28
CA ARG A 196 -5.22 -17.54 -1.55
C ARG A 196 -3.77 -17.39 -1.07
N VAL A 197 -3.34 -18.35 -0.25
CA VAL A 197 -1.95 -18.51 0.18
C VAL A 197 -1.50 -19.90 -0.22
N PRO A 198 -0.36 -20.09 -0.90
CA PRO A 198 0.20 -21.42 -1.14
C PRO A 198 0.42 -22.21 0.15
N ASP A 199 0.16 -23.51 0.14
CA ASP A 199 0.22 -24.38 1.34
C ASP A 199 1.61 -24.37 2.03
N GLY A 200 2.66 -24.08 1.29
CA GLY A 200 4.03 -24.00 1.82
C GLY A 200 4.39 -22.63 2.42
N ILE A 201 3.45 -21.67 2.48
CA ILE A 201 3.66 -20.36 3.10
C ILE A 201 2.94 -20.24 4.43
N ASP A 202 3.69 -20.04 5.50
CA ASP A 202 3.16 -19.77 6.83
C ASP A 202 2.71 -18.29 6.90
N LEU A 203 1.38 -18.07 6.93
CA LEU A 203 0.80 -16.73 7.10
C LEU A 203 0.60 -16.44 8.59
N LEU A 204 1.37 -15.48 9.10
CA LEU A 204 1.32 -15.01 10.49
C LEU A 204 0.58 -13.69 10.57
N TRP A 205 -0.61 -13.69 11.15
CA TRP A 205 -1.34 -12.49 11.49
C TRP A 205 -0.87 -11.92 12.82
N VAL A 206 -0.55 -10.65 12.83
CA VAL A 206 -0.10 -9.90 14.02
C VAL A 206 -1.13 -8.80 14.30
N GLU A 207 -1.84 -8.89 15.41
CA GLU A 207 -2.86 -7.90 15.79
C GLU A 207 -2.24 -6.85 16.71
N ARG A 208 -2.42 -5.59 16.35
CA ARG A 208 -1.86 -4.45 17.09
C ARG A 208 -2.65 -4.11 18.34
N ASP A 209 -3.93 -4.47 18.42
CA ASP A 209 -4.78 -4.26 19.60
C ASP A 209 -4.52 -5.23 20.77
N ARG A 210 -3.69 -6.25 20.56
CA ARG A 210 -3.34 -7.19 21.62
C ARG A 210 -2.55 -6.52 22.74
N ALA A 211 -2.82 -6.94 23.97
CA ALA A 211 -2.09 -6.46 25.15
C ALA A 211 -0.58 -6.66 25.01
N GLY A 212 0.18 -5.58 25.19
CA GLY A 212 1.63 -5.58 25.04
C GLY A 212 2.16 -5.31 23.63
N SER A 213 1.29 -5.17 22.62
CA SER A 213 1.67 -4.72 21.28
C SER A 213 2.04 -3.22 21.28
N ASP A 214 2.95 -2.85 20.37
CA ASP A 214 3.27 -1.43 20.16
C ASP A 214 2.14 -0.78 19.34
N PRO A 215 1.60 0.37 19.74
CA PRO A 215 0.53 1.05 19.00
C PRO A 215 0.99 1.60 17.63
N VAL A 216 2.30 1.80 17.45
CA VAL A 216 2.83 2.30 16.18
C VAL A 216 2.81 1.19 15.12
N PRO A 217 2.12 1.39 13.98
CA PRO A 217 2.01 0.39 12.93
C PRO A 217 3.36 -0.17 12.47
N GLY A 218 3.39 -1.49 12.27
CA GLY A 218 4.56 -2.22 11.79
C GLY A 218 5.61 -2.58 12.85
N ARG A 219 5.55 -2.01 14.06
CA ARG A 219 6.55 -2.29 15.10
C ARG A 219 6.43 -3.70 15.66
N THR A 220 5.20 -4.16 15.86
CA THR A 220 4.97 -5.52 16.36
C THR A 220 5.34 -6.56 15.31
N ALA A 221 4.98 -6.35 14.04
CA ALA A 221 5.42 -7.21 12.95
C ALA A 221 6.95 -7.27 12.83
N LEU A 222 7.62 -6.13 12.99
CA LEU A 222 9.09 -6.09 13.00
C LEU A 222 9.69 -6.89 14.16
N GLN A 223 9.07 -6.85 15.34
CA GLN A 223 9.51 -7.65 16.48
C GLN A 223 9.27 -9.15 16.22
N VAL A 224 8.11 -9.52 15.69
CA VAL A 224 7.82 -10.91 15.28
C VAL A 224 8.85 -11.42 14.28
N LEU A 225 9.22 -10.60 13.27
CA LEU A 225 10.28 -10.95 12.32
C LEU A 225 11.63 -11.20 13.00
N ARG A 226 11.99 -10.37 13.99
CA ARG A 226 13.27 -10.51 14.72
C ARG A 226 13.35 -11.80 15.52
N ASP A 227 12.23 -12.19 16.12
CA ASP A 227 12.12 -13.37 16.98
C ASP A 227 11.84 -14.64 16.19
N ALA A 228 11.44 -14.53 14.92
CA ALA A 228 11.09 -15.67 14.08
C ALA A 228 12.27 -16.60 13.79
N GLN A 229 11.99 -17.89 13.82
CA GLN A 229 12.86 -18.92 13.26
C GLN A 229 12.58 -19.01 11.75
N LEU A 230 13.44 -18.41 10.96
CA LEU A 230 13.30 -18.38 9.52
C LEU A 230 13.82 -19.68 8.88
N PRO A 231 13.22 -20.14 7.76
CA PRO A 231 13.71 -21.30 7.02
C PRO A 231 15.17 -21.16 6.59
N SER A 232 15.85 -22.27 6.42
CA SER A 232 17.19 -22.33 5.82
C SER A 232 17.10 -22.20 4.30
N GLY A 233 18.22 -21.82 3.66
CA GLY A 233 18.29 -21.63 2.21
C GLY A 233 18.29 -20.15 1.80
N THR A 234 18.26 -19.94 0.50
CA THR A 234 18.27 -18.61 -0.10
C THR A 234 16.90 -17.98 -0.03
N VAL A 235 16.80 -16.79 0.57
CA VAL A 235 15.54 -16.02 0.67
C VAL A 235 15.45 -14.95 -0.40
N TYR A 236 14.22 -14.70 -0.87
CA TYR A 236 13.84 -13.39 -1.42
C TYR A 236 12.85 -12.73 -0.46
N ALA A 237 13.20 -11.56 0.04
CA ALA A 237 12.40 -10.83 1.01
C ALA A 237 11.79 -9.56 0.40
N PHE A 238 10.51 -9.33 0.72
CA PHE A 238 9.77 -8.14 0.34
C PHE A 238 9.09 -7.54 1.56
N ALA A 239 9.52 -6.34 1.96
CA ALA A 239 9.01 -5.65 3.14
C ALA A 239 8.39 -4.32 2.77
N VAL A 240 7.08 -4.15 3.04
CA VAL A 240 6.32 -2.96 2.63
C VAL A 240 5.42 -2.45 3.75
N GLY A 241 5.00 -1.18 3.64
CA GLY A 241 4.10 -0.56 4.63
C GLY A 241 4.72 0.66 5.28
N GLU A 242 4.60 0.81 6.59
CA GLU A 242 5.21 1.91 7.35
C GLU A 242 6.73 1.91 7.16
N SER A 243 7.31 3.09 7.00
CA SER A 243 8.74 3.25 6.66
C SER A 243 9.70 2.66 7.69
N GLY A 244 9.33 2.68 8.97
CA GLY A 244 10.12 2.07 10.05
C GLY A 244 10.10 0.55 9.98
N LEU A 245 8.96 -0.05 9.65
CA LEU A 245 8.83 -1.48 9.39
C LEU A 245 9.71 -1.89 8.20
N ALA A 246 9.51 -1.29 7.03
CA ALA A 246 10.23 -1.65 5.82
C ALA A 246 11.75 -1.51 5.97
N THR A 247 12.20 -0.38 6.53
CA THR A 247 13.64 -0.14 6.75
C THR A 247 14.21 -1.00 7.88
N GLY A 248 13.43 -1.25 8.93
CA GLY A 248 13.80 -2.11 10.05
C GLY A 248 13.97 -3.56 9.63
N ALA A 249 13.01 -4.10 8.87
CA ALA A 249 13.06 -5.44 8.31
C ALA A 249 14.32 -5.62 7.43
N ARG A 250 14.57 -4.68 6.50
CA ARG A 250 15.80 -4.73 5.69
C ARG A 250 17.07 -4.71 6.53
N ARG A 251 17.15 -3.83 7.53
CA ARG A 251 18.34 -3.75 8.40
C ARG A 251 18.55 -5.07 9.14
N HIS A 252 17.51 -5.62 9.73
CA HIS A 252 17.57 -6.89 10.45
C HIS A 252 18.05 -8.02 9.53
N LEU A 253 17.42 -8.20 8.37
CA LEU A 253 17.78 -9.27 7.43
C LEU A 253 19.23 -9.15 6.95
N VAL A 254 19.66 -7.93 6.60
CA VAL A 254 21.00 -7.73 6.06
C VAL A 254 22.08 -7.78 7.13
N ASN A 255 21.90 -7.06 8.25
CA ASN A 255 22.97 -6.88 9.23
C ASN A 255 23.02 -8.01 10.26
N ASP A 256 21.84 -8.52 10.69
CA ASP A 256 21.77 -9.49 11.78
C ASP A 256 21.65 -10.93 11.26
N ARG A 257 21.00 -11.12 10.10
CA ARG A 257 20.78 -12.43 9.48
C ARG A 257 21.70 -12.73 8.30
N GLY A 258 22.51 -11.75 7.84
CA GLY A 258 23.48 -11.92 6.76
C GLY A 258 22.88 -12.09 5.36
N VAL A 259 21.60 -11.74 5.17
CA VAL A 259 20.93 -11.80 3.87
C VAL A 259 21.56 -10.78 2.91
N PRO A 260 21.93 -11.16 1.69
CA PRO A 260 22.49 -10.21 0.70
C PRO A 260 21.52 -9.05 0.43
N LYS A 261 22.03 -7.83 0.32
CA LYS A 261 21.22 -6.63 0.08
C LYS A 261 20.35 -6.73 -1.19
N THR A 262 20.82 -7.47 -2.18
CA THR A 262 20.12 -7.71 -3.46
C THR A 262 18.95 -8.69 -3.33
N HIS A 263 18.83 -9.40 -2.21
CA HIS A 263 17.77 -10.34 -1.93
C HIS A 263 16.61 -9.70 -1.12
N VAL A 264 16.71 -8.41 -0.82
CA VAL A 264 15.73 -7.70 -0.01
C VAL A 264 15.24 -6.47 -0.76
N ASP A 265 14.02 -6.53 -1.27
CA ASP A 265 13.30 -5.35 -1.74
C ASP A 265 12.42 -4.81 -0.59
N PHE A 266 12.38 -3.49 -0.45
CA PHE A 266 11.61 -2.86 0.62
C PHE A 266 11.11 -1.49 0.19
N VAL A 267 9.88 -1.15 0.56
CA VAL A 267 9.27 0.13 0.21
C VAL A 267 8.44 0.67 1.39
N GLY A 268 8.81 1.84 1.89
CA GLY A 268 7.97 2.59 2.82
C GLY A 268 6.84 3.27 2.05
N TYR A 269 5.60 2.84 2.26
CA TYR A 269 4.42 3.41 1.63
C TYR A 269 4.01 4.73 2.30
N TRP A 270 4.21 4.81 3.60
CA TRP A 270 3.90 5.95 4.43
C TRP A 270 4.85 6.05 5.63
N LYS A 271 4.75 7.11 6.41
CA LYS A 271 5.54 7.29 7.62
C LYS A 271 4.66 7.79 8.74
N HIS A 272 4.64 7.05 9.85
CA HIS A 272 3.91 7.44 11.06
C HIS A 272 4.37 8.82 11.56
N GLY A 273 3.41 9.67 11.92
CA GLY A 273 3.67 11.03 12.39
C GLY A 273 4.15 12.02 11.31
N ARG A 274 4.07 11.67 10.00
CA ARG A 274 4.39 12.58 8.91
C ARG A 274 3.34 12.53 7.82
N ALA A 275 2.79 13.69 7.46
CA ALA A 275 1.99 13.81 6.26
C ALA A 275 2.85 13.51 5.02
N ALA A 276 2.28 12.78 4.03
CA ALA A 276 2.95 12.60 2.75
C ALA A 276 3.11 13.95 2.05
N ALA A 277 4.31 14.20 1.50
CA ALA A 277 4.56 15.41 0.72
C ALA A 277 3.55 15.51 -0.45
N SER A 278 2.88 16.66 -0.52
CA SER A 278 1.90 17.00 -1.58
C SER A 278 2.56 17.78 -2.71
#